data_6e6275ba1fe4f07d4b06c5e5180ce01b
#
_entry.id   6e6275ba1fe4f07d4b06c5e5180ce01b
#
_cell.length_a   1.000
_cell.length_b   1.000
_cell.length_c   1.000
_cell.angle_alpha   90.00
_cell.angle_beta   90.00
_cell.angle_gamma   90.00
#
_symmetry.space_group_name_H-M   'P 1'
#
loop_
_entity.id
_entity.type
_entity.pdbx_description
1 polymer ?
#
loop_
_entity_poly.entity_id
_entity_poly.type
_entity_poly.pdbx_seq_one_letter_code
_entity_poly.pdbx_strand_id
1 'polypeptide(L)'
;MPHKNNTKSHFVMCLVNHLSVIVVTIFTLYALLFVLFLSLKYALNTLTLLQPDDWHAHLRDGLALKRTVPDLAKQFARAICMPNLVPPVKTVEEALAYRERILAHVPEGLHFDPRMVLYFTDHTPPDEVRKIKDSEFVNAIKLYPAGATTNSDNGVSDIRKVYAVIEQLEEHQVPLLLHGEVTHNH
;
A
#
# COMPACT_ATOMS: atom_id res chain seq x y z
N MET A 1 25.76 22.82 -86.99
CA MET A 1 25.63 23.36 -85.63
C MET A 1 25.57 22.19 -84.68
N PRO A 2 26.44 22.04 -83.68
CA PRO A 2 26.52 20.85 -82.89
C PRO A 2 25.56 20.92 -81.66
N HIS A 3 24.79 19.83 -81.43
CA HIS A 3 24.07 19.59 -80.19
C HIS A 3 25.04 19.50 -79.00
N LYS A 4 25.00 20.47 -78.09
CA LYS A 4 25.74 20.43 -76.83
C LYS A 4 24.88 19.89 -75.72
N ASN A 5 25.22 18.70 -75.29
CA ASN A 5 25.27 18.16 -73.92
C ASN A 5 24.16 18.50 -72.94
N ASN A 6 23.24 17.53 -72.85
CA ASN A 6 22.25 17.44 -71.77
C ASN A 6 22.67 16.37 -70.69
N THR A 7 23.93 15.93 -70.72
CA THR A 7 24.41 14.86 -69.80
C THR A 7 24.79 15.36 -68.40
N LYS A 8 25.15 16.64 -68.23
CA LYS A 8 25.45 17.20 -66.90
C LYS A 8 24.25 17.40 -66.00
N SER A 9 23.10 17.73 -66.57
CA SER A 9 21.84 17.95 -65.83
C SER A 9 21.31 16.65 -65.20
N HIS A 10 21.39 15.51 -65.90
CA HIS A 10 20.92 14.22 -65.41
C HIS A 10 21.83 13.66 -64.28
N PHE A 11 23.12 13.94 -64.36
CA PHE A 11 24.09 13.47 -63.36
C PHE A 11 23.94 14.20 -62.03
N VAL A 12 23.75 15.52 -62.05
CA VAL A 12 23.47 16.33 -60.85
C VAL A 12 22.17 15.99 -60.19
N MET A 13 21.12 15.76 -60.96
CA MET A 13 19.78 15.39 -60.43
C MET A 13 19.77 13.99 -59.81
N CYS A 14 20.53 13.05 -60.38
CA CYS A 14 20.71 11.71 -59.80
C CYS A 14 21.49 11.76 -58.48
N LEU A 15 22.55 12.57 -58.37
CA LEU A 15 23.34 12.74 -57.13
C LEU A 15 22.50 13.41 -56.02
N VAL A 16 21.68 14.41 -56.34
CA VAL A 16 20.82 15.09 -55.34
C VAL A 16 19.76 14.15 -54.83
N ASN A 17 19.14 13.31 -55.67
CA ASN A 17 18.18 12.31 -55.22
C ASN A 17 18.78 11.24 -54.33
N HIS A 18 20.01 10.77 -54.65
CA HIS A 18 20.71 9.78 -53.80
C HIS A 18 21.14 10.39 -52.47
N LEU A 19 21.58 11.63 -52.44
CA LEU A 19 21.98 12.32 -51.20
C LEU A 19 20.75 12.54 -50.30
N SER A 20 19.58 12.91 -50.87
CA SER A 20 18.36 13.07 -50.16
C SER A 20 17.85 11.77 -49.54
N VAL A 21 17.92 10.64 -50.25
CA VAL A 21 17.55 9.32 -49.73
C VAL A 21 18.50 8.90 -48.59
N ILE A 22 19.81 9.14 -48.70
CA ILE A 22 20.78 8.83 -47.65
C ILE A 22 20.50 9.66 -46.39
N VAL A 23 20.25 10.96 -46.53
CA VAL A 23 19.95 11.84 -45.40
C VAL A 23 18.66 11.41 -44.69
N VAL A 24 17.57 11.13 -45.42
CA VAL A 24 16.32 10.65 -44.86
C VAL A 24 16.51 9.30 -44.13
N THR A 25 17.29 8.37 -44.71
CA THR A 25 17.56 7.06 -44.09
C THR A 25 18.34 7.22 -42.78
N ILE A 26 19.34 8.11 -42.75
CA ILE A 26 20.12 8.40 -41.54
C ILE A 26 19.20 9.00 -40.47
N PHE A 27 18.38 9.99 -40.80
CA PHE A 27 17.43 10.60 -39.84
C PHE A 27 16.43 9.59 -39.27
N THR A 28 15.87 8.71 -40.11
CA THR A 28 14.96 7.67 -39.64
C THR A 28 15.66 6.67 -38.75
N LEU A 29 16.90 6.29 -39.04
CA LEU A 29 17.69 5.40 -38.21
C LEU A 29 17.98 6.03 -36.83
N TYR A 30 18.36 7.31 -36.78
CA TYR A 30 18.57 8.03 -35.53
C TYR A 30 17.30 8.17 -34.72
N ALA A 31 16.16 8.44 -35.37
CA ALA A 31 14.86 8.50 -34.68
C ALA A 31 14.47 7.14 -34.08
N LEU A 32 14.66 6.06 -34.81
CA LEU A 32 14.43 4.69 -34.33
C LEU A 32 15.35 4.32 -33.15
N LEU A 33 16.63 4.65 -33.23
CA LEU A 33 17.60 4.40 -32.15
C LEU A 33 17.26 5.25 -30.92
N PHE A 34 16.81 6.48 -31.10
CA PHE A 34 16.39 7.35 -30.00
C PHE A 34 15.13 6.81 -29.29
N VAL A 35 14.13 6.36 -30.05
CA VAL A 35 12.92 5.71 -29.49
C VAL A 35 13.27 4.43 -28.76
N LEU A 36 14.14 3.60 -29.34
CA LEU A 36 14.64 2.37 -28.70
C LEU A 36 15.40 2.68 -27.41
N PHE A 37 16.23 3.70 -27.40
CA PHE A 37 16.99 4.15 -26.23
C PHE A 37 16.04 4.65 -25.11
N LEU A 38 15.01 5.44 -25.46
CA LEU A 38 14.00 5.89 -24.51
C LEU A 38 13.21 4.69 -23.95
N SER A 39 12.78 3.77 -24.80
CA SER A 39 12.05 2.56 -24.37
C SER A 39 12.91 1.70 -23.43
N LEU A 40 14.19 1.53 -23.75
CA LEU A 40 15.12 0.78 -22.91
C LEU A 40 15.34 1.47 -21.55
N LYS A 41 15.46 2.80 -21.53
CA LYS A 41 15.62 3.60 -20.32
C LYS A 41 14.38 3.47 -19.40
N TYR A 42 13.18 3.49 -19.97
CA TYR A 42 11.95 3.28 -19.20
C TYR A 42 11.83 1.84 -18.68
N ALA A 43 12.19 0.85 -19.49
CA ALA A 43 12.18 -0.56 -19.08
C ALA A 43 13.17 -0.84 -17.92
N LEU A 44 14.32 -0.19 -17.91
CA LEU A 44 15.33 -0.33 -16.85
C LEU A 44 14.93 0.31 -15.51
N ASN A 45 13.91 1.19 -15.50
CA ASN A 45 13.40 1.84 -14.29
C ASN A 45 12.11 1.18 -13.76
N THR A 46 11.70 0.04 -14.31
CA THR A 46 10.51 -0.68 -13.86
C THR A 46 10.93 -1.78 -12.89
N LEU A 47 10.40 -1.72 -11.67
CA LEU A 47 10.53 -2.76 -10.67
C LEU A 47 9.18 -3.45 -10.49
N THR A 48 9.14 -4.77 -10.75
CA THR A 48 7.95 -5.58 -10.50
C THR A 48 8.07 -6.26 -9.14
N LEU A 49 7.14 -5.99 -8.25
CA LEU A 49 7.07 -6.55 -6.91
C LEU A 49 5.73 -7.25 -6.71
N LEU A 50 5.69 -8.21 -5.78
CA LEU A 50 4.43 -8.64 -5.19
C LEU A 50 3.82 -7.45 -4.47
N GLN A 51 2.49 -7.30 -4.53
CA GLN A 51 1.80 -6.24 -3.81
C GLN A 51 2.10 -6.40 -2.30
N PRO A 52 2.68 -5.38 -1.64
CA PRO A 52 3.11 -5.50 -0.25
C PRO A 52 1.93 -5.49 0.73
N ASP A 53 2.21 -5.83 1.98
CA ASP A 53 1.30 -5.67 3.11
C ASP A 53 1.72 -4.47 3.96
N ASP A 54 0.75 -3.77 4.57
CA ASP A 54 0.97 -2.78 5.61
C ASP A 54 0.58 -3.35 6.98
N TRP A 55 1.55 -3.54 7.87
CA TRP A 55 1.32 -4.15 9.17
C TRP A 55 0.91 -3.15 10.26
N HIS A 56 0.64 -1.87 9.92
CA HIS A 56 0.27 -0.85 10.92
C HIS A 56 -0.44 0.35 10.30
N ALA A 57 -1.68 0.19 9.84
CA ALA A 57 -2.44 1.23 9.17
C ALA A 57 -3.49 1.90 10.07
N HIS A 58 -3.49 3.24 10.12
CA HIS A 58 -4.53 4.03 10.80
C HIS A 58 -5.51 4.62 9.79
N LEU A 59 -6.57 3.89 9.47
CA LEU A 59 -7.59 4.33 8.50
C LEU A 59 -8.57 5.36 9.06
N ARG A 60 -8.70 5.42 10.40
CA ARG A 60 -9.74 6.18 11.11
C ARG A 60 -11.13 5.61 10.78
N ASP A 61 -12.20 6.40 10.92
CA ASP A 61 -13.57 5.91 10.64
C ASP A 61 -14.40 7.02 9.98
N GLY A 62 -15.62 6.69 9.56
CA GLY A 62 -16.58 7.62 8.97
C GLY A 62 -16.07 8.26 7.67
N LEU A 63 -16.11 9.59 7.60
CA LEU A 63 -15.73 10.32 6.39
C LEU A 63 -14.26 10.11 5.96
N ALA A 64 -13.37 9.81 6.91
CA ALA A 64 -11.96 9.58 6.63
C ALA A 64 -11.74 8.36 5.73
N LEU A 65 -12.57 7.32 5.85
CA LEU A 65 -12.46 6.09 5.06
C LEU A 65 -12.58 6.34 3.55
N LYS A 66 -13.34 7.37 3.14
CA LYS A 66 -13.46 7.76 1.72
C LYS A 66 -12.13 8.12 1.06
N ARG A 67 -11.15 8.54 1.88
CA ARG A 67 -9.82 8.91 1.41
C ARG A 67 -8.79 7.84 1.75
N THR A 68 -8.74 7.42 3.01
CA THR A 68 -7.69 6.54 3.52
C THR A 68 -7.74 5.15 2.90
N VAL A 69 -8.93 4.59 2.69
CA VAL A 69 -9.07 3.23 2.13
C VAL A 69 -8.65 3.16 0.66
N PRO A 70 -9.12 4.03 -0.26
CA PRO A 70 -8.64 4.01 -1.64
C PRO A 70 -7.14 4.24 -1.79
N ASP A 71 -6.55 5.10 -0.96
CA ASP A 71 -5.11 5.37 -1.03
C ASP A 71 -4.29 4.16 -0.59
N LEU A 72 -4.74 3.45 0.45
CA LEU A 72 -4.08 2.25 0.94
C LEU A 72 -4.27 1.06 -0.03
N ALA A 73 -5.50 0.81 -0.48
CA ALA A 73 -5.85 -0.31 -1.34
C ALA A 73 -5.15 -0.30 -2.71
N LYS A 74 -4.75 0.88 -3.20
CA LYS A 74 -3.95 1.01 -4.44
C LYS A 74 -2.54 0.47 -4.30
N GLN A 75 -2.00 0.43 -3.09
CA GLN A 75 -0.59 0.13 -2.83
C GLN A 75 -0.40 -1.22 -2.14
N PHE A 76 -1.32 -1.58 -1.24
CA PHE A 76 -1.19 -2.75 -0.36
C PHE A 76 -2.27 -3.79 -0.64
N ALA A 77 -1.89 -5.08 -0.61
CA ALA A 77 -2.82 -6.20 -0.73
C ALA A 77 -3.61 -6.41 0.56
N ARG A 78 -2.93 -6.27 1.71
CA ARG A 78 -3.47 -6.43 3.05
C ARG A 78 -2.96 -5.33 3.96
N ALA A 79 -3.73 -5.01 5.00
CA ALA A 79 -3.23 -4.16 6.07
C ALA A 79 -3.77 -4.58 7.43
N ILE A 80 -2.96 -4.43 8.49
CA ILE A 80 -3.46 -4.48 9.86
C ILE A 80 -4.03 -3.11 10.22
N CYS A 81 -5.36 -3.07 10.39
CA CYS A 81 -6.10 -1.85 10.68
C CYS A 81 -6.12 -1.58 12.19
N MET A 82 -5.52 -0.48 12.61
CA MET A 82 -5.40 -0.13 14.03
C MET A 82 -6.75 0.24 14.66
N PRO A 83 -7.01 -0.22 15.90
CA PRO A 83 -8.32 -0.16 16.54
C PRO A 83 -8.58 1.11 17.35
N ASN A 84 -7.62 2.07 17.41
CA ASN A 84 -7.70 3.29 18.23
C ASN A 84 -8.58 4.37 17.61
N LEU A 85 -9.84 4.03 17.43
CA LEU A 85 -10.93 4.92 17.01
C LEU A 85 -11.56 5.65 18.20
N VAL A 86 -12.57 6.44 17.97
CA VAL A 86 -13.42 7.05 18.99
C VAL A 86 -14.88 6.72 18.66
N PRO A 87 -15.50 5.76 19.39
CA PRO A 87 -14.93 4.88 20.41
C PRO A 87 -13.95 3.84 19.84
N PRO A 88 -13.05 3.27 20.68
CA PRO A 88 -12.13 2.24 20.25
C PRO A 88 -12.83 0.90 19.96
N VAL A 89 -12.25 0.11 19.07
CA VAL A 89 -12.74 -1.22 18.67
C VAL A 89 -12.23 -2.25 19.69
N LYS A 90 -13.11 -2.77 20.55
CA LYS A 90 -12.74 -3.61 21.70
C LYS A 90 -13.20 -5.06 21.61
N THR A 91 -14.16 -5.36 20.73
CA THR A 91 -14.69 -6.71 20.55
C THR A 91 -14.56 -7.20 19.11
N VAL A 92 -14.65 -8.52 18.93
CA VAL A 92 -14.62 -9.14 17.59
C VAL A 92 -15.77 -8.62 16.73
N GLU A 93 -16.96 -8.48 17.30
CA GLU A 93 -18.16 -7.98 16.61
C GLU A 93 -17.94 -6.54 16.12
N GLU A 94 -17.38 -5.67 16.97
CA GLU A 94 -17.04 -4.28 16.59
C GLU A 94 -15.96 -4.24 15.47
N ALA A 95 -14.98 -5.14 15.55
CA ALA A 95 -13.92 -5.25 14.54
C ALA A 95 -14.48 -5.68 13.18
N LEU A 96 -15.36 -6.67 13.15
CA LEU A 96 -16.02 -7.09 11.92
C LEU A 96 -16.92 -5.99 11.34
N ALA A 97 -17.66 -5.28 12.17
CA ALA A 97 -18.45 -4.14 11.73
C ALA A 97 -17.58 -3.00 11.16
N TYR A 98 -16.40 -2.77 11.75
CA TYR A 98 -15.42 -1.80 11.21
C TYR A 98 -14.84 -2.29 9.87
N ARG A 99 -14.54 -3.58 9.76
CA ARG A 99 -14.09 -4.20 8.50
C ARG A 99 -15.09 -3.98 7.36
N GLU A 100 -16.36 -4.18 7.60
CA GLU A 100 -17.42 -3.93 6.60
C GLU A 100 -17.45 -2.46 6.14
N ARG A 101 -17.28 -1.51 7.07
CA ARG A 101 -17.17 -0.09 6.71
C ARG A 101 -15.95 0.22 5.85
N ILE A 102 -14.82 -0.42 6.12
CA ILE A 102 -13.61 -0.31 5.29
C ILE A 102 -13.88 -0.86 3.89
N LEU A 103 -14.39 -2.09 3.80
CA LEU A 103 -14.66 -2.76 2.52
C LEU A 103 -15.62 -1.97 1.63
N ALA A 104 -16.60 -1.29 2.20
CA ALA A 104 -17.52 -0.43 1.47
C ALA A 104 -16.84 0.76 0.76
N HIS A 105 -15.58 1.06 1.07
CA HIS A 105 -14.81 2.14 0.46
C HIS A 105 -13.65 1.65 -0.43
N VAL A 106 -13.50 0.34 -0.60
CA VAL A 106 -12.51 -0.23 -1.54
C VAL A 106 -13.00 0.05 -2.97
N PRO A 107 -12.18 0.69 -3.81
CA PRO A 107 -12.56 0.96 -5.20
C PRO A 107 -12.83 -0.31 -5.99
N GLU A 108 -13.79 -0.24 -6.91
CA GLU A 108 -14.08 -1.34 -7.81
C GLU A 108 -12.85 -1.79 -8.59
N GLY A 109 -12.66 -3.10 -8.69
CA GLY A 109 -11.52 -3.71 -9.38
C GLY A 109 -10.23 -3.78 -8.57
N LEU A 110 -10.19 -3.24 -7.33
CA LEU A 110 -9.07 -3.45 -6.42
C LEU A 110 -9.37 -4.57 -5.43
N HIS A 111 -8.32 -5.34 -5.11
CA HIS A 111 -8.34 -6.33 -4.05
C HIS A 111 -7.61 -5.79 -2.83
N PHE A 112 -8.31 -5.70 -1.71
CA PHE A 112 -7.76 -5.26 -0.44
C PHE A 112 -8.38 -6.08 0.70
N ASP A 113 -7.53 -6.68 1.54
CA ASP A 113 -7.96 -7.49 2.67
C ASP A 113 -7.56 -6.80 4.00
N PRO A 114 -8.47 -6.05 4.64
CA PRO A 114 -8.23 -5.45 5.94
C PRO A 114 -8.24 -6.53 7.02
N ARG A 115 -7.11 -6.68 7.72
CA ARG A 115 -6.93 -7.52 8.88
C ARG A 115 -7.17 -6.69 10.14
N MET A 116 -8.04 -7.19 11.00
CA MET A 116 -8.51 -6.44 12.15
C MET A 116 -7.76 -6.82 13.42
N VAL A 117 -7.68 -5.87 14.34
CA VAL A 117 -7.14 -6.10 15.68
C VAL A 117 -8.02 -5.44 16.72
N LEU A 118 -8.05 -5.98 17.95
CA LEU A 118 -8.81 -5.38 19.03
C LEU A 118 -7.96 -4.39 19.83
N TYR A 119 -8.62 -3.40 20.38
CA TYR A 119 -8.05 -2.44 21.32
C TYR A 119 -8.00 -3.07 22.72
N PHE A 120 -6.79 -3.24 23.26
CA PHE A 120 -6.59 -3.81 24.59
C PHE A 120 -6.86 -2.78 25.68
N THR A 121 -7.69 -3.10 26.63
CA THR A 121 -8.04 -2.25 27.79
C THR A 121 -7.83 -3.00 29.10
N ASP A 122 -7.81 -2.28 30.22
CA ASP A 122 -7.80 -2.89 31.56
C ASP A 122 -8.99 -3.83 31.82
N HIS A 123 -10.07 -3.73 31.01
CA HIS A 123 -11.31 -4.46 31.19
C HIS A 123 -11.61 -5.46 30.06
N THR A 124 -10.65 -5.71 29.18
CA THR A 124 -10.82 -6.71 28.12
C THR A 124 -11.05 -8.08 28.74
N PRO A 125 -12.17 -8.75 28.45
CA PRO A 125 -12.44 -10.06 29.01
C PRO A 125 -11.58 -11.14 28.34
N PRO A 126 -11.06 -12.14 29.08
CA PRO A 126 -10.28 -13.23 28.53
C PRO A 126 -10.99 -14.00 27.41
N ASP A 127 -12.31 -14.11 27.45
CA ASP A 127 -13.10 -14.80 26.41
C ASP A 127 -13.03 -14.16 25.04
N GLU A 128 -12.69 -12.86 24.95
CA GLU A 128 -12.47 -12.21 23.64
C GLU A 128 -11.29 -12.82 22.89
N VAL A 129 -10.27 -13.32 23.60
CA VAL A 129 -9.12 -13.99 22.97
C VAL A 129 -9.55 -15.23 22.20
N ARG A 130 -10.48 -16.01 22.74
CA ARG A 130 -11.02 -17.19 22.05
C ARG A 130 -11.79 -16.78 20.77
N LYS A 131 -12.59 -15.72 20.85
CA LYS A 131 -13.30 -15.19 19.68
C LYS A 131 -12.32 -14.69 18.61
N ILE A 132 -11.19 -14.06 18.99
CA ILE A 132 -10.12 -13.69 18.05
C ILE A 132 -9.58 -14.95 17.37
N LYS A 133 -9.28 -16.00 18.14
CA LYS A 133 -8.74 -17.27 17.61
C LYS A 133 -9.67 -17.92 16.59
N ASP A 134 -10.98 -17.83 16.83
CA ASP A 134 -12.01 -18.41 15.97
C ASP A 134 -12.37 -17.53 14.77
N SER A 135 -11.88 -16.28 14.73
CA SER A 135 -12.15 -15.33 13.67
C SER A 135 -11.17 -15.47 12.50
N GLU A 136 -11.69 -15.41 11.28
CA GLU A 136 -10.87 -15.36 10.07
C GLU A 136 -10.16 -14.01 9.91
N PHE A 137 -10.78 -12.90 10.29
CA PHE A 137 -10.34 -11.54 9.94
C PHE A 137 -9.83 -10.74 11.13
N VAL A 138 -10.04 -11.18 12.36
CA VAL A 138 -9.48 -10.54 13.57
C VAL A 138 -8.32 -11.40 14.05
N ASN A 139 -7.10 -10.86 13.99
CA ASN A 139 -5.91 -11.69 14.06
C ASN A 139 -4.98 -11.37 15.23
N ALA A 140 -5.25 -10.31 16.00
CA ALA A 140 -4.40 -9.88 17.10
C ALA A 140 -5.15 -8.96 18.07
N ILE A 141 -4.50 -8.64 19.19
CA ILE A 141 -4.89 -7.56 20.09
C ILE A 141 -3.77 -6.52 20.17
N LYS A 142 -4.12 -5.24 20.21
CA LYS A 142 -3.17 -4.11 20.26
C LYS A 142 -3.18 -3.45 21.62
N LEU A 143 -2.05 -3.47 22.30
CA LEU A 143 -1.81 -2.77 23.55
C LEU A 143 -1.30 -1.36 23.27
N TYR A 144 -2.01 -0.38 23.80
CA TYR A 144 -1.53 0.99 23.98
C TYR A 144 -1.36 1.24 25.48
N PRO A 145 -0.22 1.74 25.95
CA PRO A 145 -0.14 2.30 27.29
C PRO A 145 -1.09 3.48 27.41
N ALA A 146 -1.84 3.55 28.51
CA ALA A 146 -2.86 4.60 28.69
C ALA A 146 -2.24 6.01 28.57
N GLY A 147 -2.80 6.84 27.69
CA GLY A 147 -2.35 8.22 27.46
C GLY A 147 -1.04 8.38 26.67
N ALA A 148 -0.44 7.29 26.15
CA ALA A 148 0.85 7.35 25.46
C ALA A 148 0.79 7.95 24.05
N THR A 149 -0.35 7.83 23.37
CA THR A 149 -0.51 8.25 21.97
C THR A 149 -1.94 8.66 21.66
N THR A 150 -2.22 9.01 20.41
CA THR A 150 -3.56 9.42 19.96
C THR A 150 -4.61 8.36 20.27
N ASN A 151 -5.70 8.76 20.93
CA ASN A 151 -6.84 7.90 21.32
C ASN A 151 -6.41 6.70 22.18
N SER A 152 -5.44 6.89 23.06
CA SER A 152 -4.95 5.83 23.95
C SER A 152 -5.41 5.95 25.41
N ASP A 153 -6.32 6.86 25.72
CA ASP A 153 -6.80 7.10 27.09
C ASP A 153 -7.46 5.85 27.73
N ASN A 154 -8.07 5.01 26.90
CA ASN A 154 -8.66 3.75 27.32
C ASN A 154 -7.68 2.55 27.28
N GLY A 155 -6.41 2.81 27.03
CA GLY A 155 -5.36 1.77 26.96
C GLY A 155 -5.09 1.10 28.30
N VAL A 156 -4.11 0.21 28.31
CA VAL A 156 -3.70 -0.52 29.50
C VAL A 156 -2.95 0.42 30.44
N SER A 157 -3.49 0.63 31.63
CA SER A 157 -2.89 1.50 32.64
C SER A 157 -1.81 0.80 33.48
N ASP A 158 -1.92 -0.53 33.66
CA ASP A 158 -0.96 -1.37 34.35
C ASP A 158 -1.03 -2.79 33.75
N ILE A 159 0.10 -3.27 33.27
CA ILE A 159 0.20 -4.60 32.63
C ILE A 159 -0.25 -5.74 33.54
N ARG A 160 -0.12 -5.58 34.85
CA ARG A 160 -0.53 -6.59 35.84
C ARG A 160 -2.04 -6.83 35.85
N LYS A 161 -2.85 -5.84 35.49
CA LYS A 161 -4.31 -5.97 35.41
C LYS A 161 -4.78 -6.91 34.31
N VAL A 162 -3.95 -7.08 33.28
CA VAL A 162 -4.30 -7.82 32.07
C VAL A 162 -3.54 -9.14 31.92
N TYR A 163 -2.83 -9.61 32.94
CA TYR A 163 -2.09 -10.88 32.89
C TYR A 163 -2.96 -12.05 32.50
N ALA A 164 -4.17 -12.16 33.05
CA ALA A 164 -5.08 -13.25 32.69
C ALA A 164 -5.45 -13.26 31.19
N VAL A 165 -5.53 -12.10 30.55
CA VAL A 165 -5.76 -12.01 29.11
C VAL A 165 -4.48 -12.37 28.34
N ILE A 166 -3.30 -11.95 28.82
CA ILE A 166 -2.00 -12.28 28.21
C ILE A 166 -1.76 -13.80 28.25
N GLU A 167 -2.10 -14.48 29.34
CA GLU A 167 -2.05 -15.93 29.45
C GLU A 167 -2.93 -16.62 28.40
N GLN A 168 -4.15 -16.10 28.17
CA GLN A 168 -5.02 -16.61 27.11
C GLN A 168 -4.46 -16.33 25.70
N LEU A 169 -3.81 -15.17 25.48
CA LEU A 169 -3.13 -14.88 24.21
C LEU A 169 -2.03 -15.91 23.92
N GLU A 170 -1.24 -16.26 24.92
CA GLU A 170 -0.20 -17.29 24.83
C GLU A 170 -0.81 -18.68 24.54
N GLU A 171 -1.80 -19.10 25.33
CA GLU A 171 -2.49 -20.39 25.19
C GLU A 171 -3.11 -20.57 23.79
N HIS A 172 -3.76 -19.53 23.26
CA HIS A 172 -4.42 -19.56 21.94
C HIS A 172 -3.52 -19.12 20.79
N GLN A 173 -2.26 -18.78 21.06
CA GLN A 173 -1.29 -18.28 20.08
C GLN A 173 -1.82 -17.06 19.29
N VAL A 174 -2.50 -16.15 19.98
CA VAL A 174 -2.97 -14.88 19.42
C VAL A 174 -1.88 -13.81 19.62
N PRO A 175 -1.44 -13.13 18.57
CA PRO A 175 -0.39 -12.10 18.67
C PRO A 175 -0.81 -10.91 19.52
N LEU A 176 0.11 -10.45 20.39
CA LEU A 176 0.02 -9.18 21.10
C LEU A 176 0.87 -8.13 20.36
N LEU A 177 0.25 -7.10 19.81
CA LEU A 177 0.92 -5.97 19.19
C LEU A 177 1.12 -4.87 20.23
N LEU A 178 2.32 -4.30 20.31
CA LEU A 178 2.65 -3.28 21.31
C LEU A 178 2.87 -1.91 20.68
N HIS A 179 2.42 -0.85 21.36
CA HIS A 179 2.91 0.49 21.19
C HIS A 179 4.06 0.72 22.19
N GLY A 180 5.30 0.64 21.69
CA GLY A 180 6.49 0.72 22.53
C GLY A 180 6.95 2.16 22.73
N GLU A 181 6.35 2.86 23.67
CA GLU A 181 6.70 4.25 24.01
C GLU A 181 6.85 4.41 25.52
N VAL A 182 7.85 5.17 25.93
CA VAL A 182 8.05 5.56 27.33
C VAL A 182 7.52 6.97 27.51
N THR A 183 6.53 7.13 28.37
CA THR A 183 5.84 8.40 28.60
C THR A 183 6.35 9.18 29.84
N HIS A 184 7.30 8.59 30.60
CA HIS A 184 7.87 9.23 31.77
C HIS A 184 9.14 10.01 31.40
N ASN A 185 9.20 11.28 31.79
CA ASN A 185 10.43 12.05 31.75
C ASN A 185 11.39 11.48 32.82
N HIS A 186 12.54 11.02 32.39
CA HIS A 186 13.65 10.60 33.27
C HIS A 186 14.48 11.82 33.66
#